data_710f9e35c4595f42aa6d4b138c980b70
#
_entry.id   710f9e35c4595f42aa6d4b138c980b70
#
_cell.length_a   1.000
_cell.length_b   1.000
_cell.length_c   1.000
_cell.angle_alpha   90.00
_cell.angle_beta   90.00
_cell.angle_gamma   90.00
#
_symmetry.space_group_name_H-M   'P 1'
#
loop_
_entity.id
_entity.type
_entity.pdbx_description
1 polymer ?
#
loop_
_entity_poly.entity_id
_entity_poly.type
_entity_poly.pdbx_seq_one_letter_code
_entity_poly.pdbx_strand_id
1 'polypeptide(L)'
;GGYFLSRCAGSIGEYLGVVGPHLHVTDALTLGLADVHARSDALPVMLAELRAQPAHGGEELMGRCRAVLDLHGLTQLPEATVTAHLEAINRHFSLHTLQDIWASLQSDGSEWAAQVRQQMAGHSPLMMGVTLEQIRRGRSMPLSDVFRMERTMVRHCFQLRSGAASETVEGVRALVVDKDHQPRWNPSEVESVTPAMVEAFFEA
;
A
#
# COMPACT_ATOMS: atom_id res chain seq x y z
N GLY A 1 -4.88 2.63 5.40
CA GLY A 1 -3.61 2.58 4.65
C GLY A 1 -3.10 3.97 4.29
N GLY A 2 -3.97 4.83 3.76
CA GLY A 2 -3.57 6.12 3.18
C GLY A 2 -2.81 7.05 4.13
N TYR A 3 -3.14 7.05 5.42
CA TYR A 3 -2.43 7.89 6.41
C TYR A 3 -0.95 7.51 6.53
N PHE A 4 -0.63 6.24 6.64
CA PHE A 4 0.76 5.77 6.78
C PHE A 4 1.53 5.93 5.47
N LEU A 5 0.96 5.50 4.36
CA LEU A 5 1.61 5.60 3.06
C LEU A 5 1.88 7.06 2.65
N SER A 6 0.95 7.97 2.94
CA SER A 6 1.14 9.40 2.63
C SER A 6 2.28 10.06 3.41
N ARG A 7 2.80 9.42 4.45
CA ARG A 7 3.89 9.93 5.31
C ARG A 7 5.22 9.22 5.07
N CYS A 8 5.26 8.25 4.17
CA CYS A 8 6.52 7.69 3.69
C CYS A 8 7.35 8.79 3.00
N ALA A 9 8.67 8.68 3.13
CA ALA A 9 9.60 9.62 2.51
C ALA A 9 9.53 9.55 0.97
N GLY A 10 9.71 10.69 0.32
CA GLY A 10 9.70 10.76 -1.14
C GLY A 10 8.39 10.26 -1.74
N SER A 11 8.49 9.39 -2.74
CA SER A 11 7.35 8.77 -3.46
C SER A 11 7.17 7.29 -3.13
N ILE A 12 7.71 6.85 -1.99
CA ILE A 12 7.58 5.45 -1.55
C ILE A 12 6.12 5.07 -1.31
N GLY A 13 5.34 5.98 -0.71
CA GLY A 13 3.93 5.72 -0.45
C GLY A 13 3.14 5.45 -1.73
N GLU A 14 3.35 6.27 -2.75
CA GLU A 14 2.73 6.11 -4.07
C GLU A 14 3.14 4.78 -4.71
N TYR A 15 4.42 4.45 -4.67
CA TYR A 15 4.92 3.17 -5.17
C TYR A 15 4.27 1.98 -4.45
N LEU A 16 4.28 1.99 -3.12
CA LEU A 16 3.70 0.91 -2.32
C LEU A 16 2.19 0.76 -2.55
N GLY A 17 1.47 1.87 -2.66
CA GLY A 17 0.02 1.84 -2.86
C GLY A 17 -0.40 1.45 -4.27
N VAL A 18 0.32 1.91 -5.29
CA VAL A 18 -0.03 1.67 -6.70
C VAL A 18 0.44 0.30 -7.19
N VAL A 19 1.67 -0.10 -6.82
CA VAL A 19 2.28 -1.35 -7.27
C VAL A 19 1.96 -2.52 -6.35
N GLY A 20 1.81 -2.28 -5.04
CA GLY A 20 1.53 -3.31 -4.03
C GLY A 20 2.63 -4.37 -3.90
N PRO A 21 3.92 -4.01 -3.87
CA PRO A 21 4.99 -4.99 -3.77
C PRO A 21 4.98 -5.70 -2.42
N HIS A 22 5.50 -6.91 -2.38
CA HIS A 22 5.79 -7.56 -1.11
C HIS A 22 6.95 -6.85 -0.41
N LEU A 23 6.74 -6.47 0.85
CA LEU A 23 7.78 -5.88 1.69
C LEU A 23 8.49 -6.95 2.51
N HIS A 24 9.81 -6.97 2.46
CA HIS A 24 10.61 -7.70 3.42
C HIS A 24 10.72 -6.93 4.74
N VAL A 25 11.05 -7.63 5.81
CA VAL A 25 11.22 -7.01 7.14
C VAL A 25 12.23 -5.87 7.12
N THR A 26 13.30 -6.01 6.35
CA THR A 26 14.34 -4.98 6.18
C THR A 26 13.76 -3.69 5.60
N ASP A 27 12.95 -3.80 4.56
CA ASP A 27 12.27 -2.64 3.97
C ASP A 27 11.29 -2.01 4.97
N ALA A 28 10.49 -2.83 5.66
CA ALA A 28 9.51 -2.34 6.62
C ALA A 28 10.16 -1.54 7.77
N LEU A 29 11.28 -2.02 8.31
CA LEU A 29 12.05 -1.31 9.34
C LEU A 29 12.68 -0.03 8.79
N THR A 30 13.33 -0.11 7.63
CA THR A 30 14.03 1.05 7.03
C THR A 30 13.05 2.17 6.64
N LEU A 31 11.85 1.81 6.20
CA LEU A 31 10.80 2.75 5.81
C LEU A 31 9.97 3.26 6.99
N GLY A 32 10.24 2.79 8.22
CA GLY A 32 9.48 3.17 9.41
C GLY A 32 8.04 2.65 9.41
N LEU A 33 7.76 1.58 8.67
CA LEU A 33 6.46 0.91 8.65
C LEU A 33 6.34 -0.15 9.77
N ALA A 34 7.47 -0.52 10.36
CA ALA A 34 7.56 -1.36 11.54
C ALA A 34 8.66 -0.81 12.46
N ASP A 35 8.48 -0.98 13.78
CA ASP A 35 9.43 -0.51 14.79
C ASP A 35 10.39 -1.61 15.23
N VAL A 36 9.92 -2.86 15.22
CA VAL A 36 10.67 -4.03 15.67
C VAL A 36 10.31 -5.24 14.81
N HIS A 37 11.17 -6.23 14.80
CA HIS A 37 10.92 -7.51 14.17
C HIS A 37 11.16 -8.65 15.14
N ALA A 38 10.44 -9.75 14.98
CA ALA A 38 10.68 -10.98 15.73
C ALA A 38 10.18 -12.19 14.95
N ARG A 39 10.60 -13.36 15.38
CA ARG A 39 10.05 -14.63 14.89
C ARG A 39 8.58 -14.76 15.34
N SER A 40 7.77 -15.43 14.55
CA SER A 40 6.34 -15.60 14.85
C SER A 40 6.09 -16.37 16.18
N ASP A 41 7.02 -17.22 16.60
CA ASP A 41 6.96 -17.95 17.86
C ASP A 41 7.18 -17.05 19.10
N ALA A 42 7.67 -15.83 18.93
CA ALA A 42 7.78 -14.85 20.01
C ALA A 42 6.42 -14.25 20.43
N LEU A 43 5.42 -14.26 19.57
CA LEU A 43 4.12 -13.64 19.87
C LEU A 43 3.41 -14.24 21.09
N PRO A 44 3.35 -15.59 21.28
CA PRO A 44 2.76 -16.16 22.50
C PRO A 44 3.51 -15.76 23.77
N VAL A 45 4.86 -15.66 23.71
CA VAL A 45 5.69 -15.23 24.84
C VAL A 45 5.39 -13.78 25.18
N MET A 46 5.38 -12.89 24.19
CA MET A 46 5.03 -11.49 24.37
C MET A 46 3.63 -11.32 24.99
N LEU A 47 2.64 -12.06 24.49
CA LEU A 47 1.28 -12.00 25.02
C LEU A 47 1.19 -12.50 26.46
N ALA A 48 1.96 -13.53 26.83
CA ALA A 48 2.04 -14.03 28.21
C ALA A 48 2.63 -12.97 29.15
N GLU A 49 3.73 -12.33 28.75
CA GLU A 49 4.34 -11.23 29.50
C GLU A 49 3.40 -10.04 29.69
N LEU A 50 2.67 -9.66 28.64
CA LEU A 50 1.69 -8.56 28.72
C LEU A 50 0.52 -8.88 29.68
N ARG A 51 0.11 -10.15 29.77
CA ARG A 51 -0.95 -10.61 30.68
C ARG A 51 -0.48 -10.73 32.13
N ALA A 52 0.79 -11.09 32.35
CA ALA A 52 1.33 -11.32 33.67
C ALA A 52 1.41 -10.04 34.52
N GLN A 53 1.64 -8.90 33.89
CA GLN A 53 1.78 -7.62 34.58
C GLN A 53 1.07 -6.50 33.81
N PRO A 54 0.08 -5.81 34.41
CA PRO A 54 -0.52 -4.64 33.79
C PRO A 54 0.52 -3.52 33.56
N ALA A 55 0.50 -2.93 32.38
CA ALA A 55 1.31 -1.75 32.11
C ALA A 55 0.60 -0.47 32.59
N HIS A 56 1.34 0.44 33.19
CA HIS A 56 0.79 1.71 33.70
C HIS A 56 0.75 2.83 32.64
N GLY A 57 1.06 2.51 31.37
CA GLY A 57 1.04 3.43 30.24
C GLY A 57 1.56 2.79 28.94
N GLY A 58 1.31 3.48 27.83
CA GLY A 58 1.67 2.98 26.50
C GLY A 58 3.19 2.87 26.31
N GLU A 59 3.97 3.77 26.89
CA GLU A 59 5.43 3.76 26.78
C GLU A 59 6.05 2.55 27.48
N GLU A 60 5.61 2.25 28.73
CA GLU A 60 6.02 1.05 29.46
C GLU A 60 5.63 -0.22 28.71
N LEU A 61 4.40 -0.26 28.17
CA LEU A 61 3.91 -1.37 27.37
C LEU A 61 4.81 -1.61 26.14
N MET A 62 5.10 -0.57 25.38
CA MET A 62 5.97 -0.65 24.21
C MET A 62 7.39 -1.07 24.57
N GLY A 63 7.93 -0.55 25.66
CA GLY A 63 9.27 -0.94 26.15
C GLY A 63 9.34 -2.44 26.49
N ARG A 64 8.34 -2.98 27.16
CA ARG A 64 8.24 -4.41 27.47
C ARG A 64 8.07 -5.28 26.23
N CYS A 65 7.22 -4.86 25.28
CA CYS A 65 7.09 -5.55 24.00
C CYS A 65 8.42 -5.63 23.26
N ARG A 66 9.13 -4.50 23.16
CA ARG A 66 10.45 -4.45 22.53
C ARG A 66 11.44 -5.39 23.20
N ALA A 67 11.54 -5.36 24.51
CA ALA A 67 12.47 -6.24 25.25
C ALA A 67 12.25 -7.72 24.97
N VAL A 68 11.00 -8.18 24.89
CA VAL A 68 10.68 -9.57 24.51
C VAL A 68 11.02 -9.84 23.06
N LEU A 69 10.63 -8.93 22.14
CA LEU A 69 10.81 -9.13 20.71
C LEU A 69 12.30 -9.08 20.31
N ASP A 70 13.11 -8.26 20.96
CA ASP A 70 14.56 -8.17 20.73
C ASP A 70 15.28 -9.48 21.08
N LEU A 71 14.81 -10.19 22.11
CA LEU A 71 15.33 -11.52 22.48
C LEU A 71 15.03 -12.60 21.44
N HIS A 72 14.00 -12.39 20.62
CA HIS A 72 13.52 -13.32 19.60
C HIS A 72 13.70 -12.79 18.18
N GLY A 73 14.52 -11.77 18.00
CA GLY A 73 14.82 -11.17 16.70
C GLY A 73 15.47 -12.14 15.72
N LEU A 74 15.40 -11.81 14.45
CA LEU A 74 16.13 -12.54 13.42
C LEU A 74 17.61 -12.19 13.53
N THR A 75 18.46 -13.23 13.49
CA THR A 75 19.93 -13.04 13.50
C THR A 75 20.45 -12.51 12.17
N GLN A 76 19.69 -12.72 11.10
CA GLN A 76 20.02 -12.26 9.76
C GLN A 76 18.74 -11.75 9.08
N LEU A 77 18.76 -10.51 8.64
CA LEU A 77 17.65 -9.92 7.89
C LEU A 77 17.78 -10.26 6.40
N PRO A 78 16.66 -10.51 5.68
CA PRO A 78 16.68 -10.66 4.24
C PRO A 78 17.15 -9.36 3.57
N GLU A 79 17.64 -9.46 2.34
CA GLU A 79 18.00 -8.29 1.56
C GLU A 79 16.79 -7.38 1.32
N ALA A 80 17.05 -6.07 1.29
CA ALA A 80 16.04 -5.09 0.96
C ALA A 80 15.68 -5.17 -0.53
N THR A 81 14.39 -5.13 -0.83
CA THR A 81 13.89 -5.17 -2.21
C THR A 81 13.37 -3.82 -2.68
N VAL A 82 12.74 -3.06 -1.79
CA VAL A 82 12.17 -1.75 -2.10
C VAL A 82 13.21 -0.65 -1.89
N THR A 83 13.87 -0.65 -0.75
CA THR A 83 14.85 0.40 -0.42
C THR A 83 16.09 0.35 -1.30
N ALA A 84 16.39 -0.77 -1.94
CA ALA A 84 17.42 -0.88 -2.97
C ALA A 84 17.14 -0.02 -4.24
N HIS A 85 15.87 0.35 -4.47
CA HIS A 85 15.44 1.07 -5.68
C HIS A 85 14.88 2.47 -5.40
N LEU A 86 15.20 3.10 -4.27
CA LEU A 86 14.66 4.39 -3.84
C LEU A 86 14.80 5.49 -4.89
N GLU A 87 15.94 5.56 -5.57
CA GLU A 87 16.16 6.56 -6.61
C GLU A 87 15.20 6.36 -7.80
N ALA A 88 15.05 5.14 -8.29
CA ALA A 88 14.13 4.81 -9.37
C ALA A 88 12.68 5.05 -8.94
N ILE A 89 12.30 4.66 -7.73
CA ILE A 89 10.97 4.90 -7.16
C ILE A 89 10.67 6.41 -7.17
N ASN A 90 11.55 7.23 -6.63
CA ASN A 90 11.35 8.68 -6.60
C ASN A 90 11.29 9.27 -8.01
N ARG A 91 12.15 8.83 -8.94
CA ARG A 91 12.14 9.31 -10.31
C ARG A 91 10.81 9.09 -11.02
N HIS A 92 10.21 7.89 -10.89
CA HIS A 92 8.99 7.55 -11.61
C HIS A 92 7.73 7.97 -10.86
N PHE A 93 7.65 7.70 -9.56
CA PHE A 93 6.40 7.88 -8.79
C PHE A 93 6.21 9.30 -8.23
N SER A 94 7.17 10.21 -8.41
CA SER A 94 6.97 11.64 -8.17
C SER A 94 6.22 12.36 -9.30
N LEU A 95 6.06 11.72 -10.45
CA LEU A 95 5.38 12.30 -11.61
C LEU A 95 3.90 12.54 -11.33
N HIS A 96 3.32 13.53 -12.03
CA HIS A 96 2.05 14.11 -11.62
C HIS A 96 0.84 13.19 -11.82
N THR A 97 0.80 12.46 -12.92
CA THR A 97 -0.34 11.58 -13.26
C THR A 97 0.05 10.11 -13.31
N LEU A 98 -0.93 9.21 -13.18
CA LEU A 98 -0.70 7.79 -13.37
C LEU A 98 -0.19 7.49 -14.79
N GLN A 99 -0.67 8.24 -15.79
CA GLN A 99 -0.23 8.13 -17.17
C GLN A 99 1.24 8.51 -17.33
N ASP A 100 1.69 9.59 -16.68
CA ASP A 100 3.10 9.99 -16.71
C ASP A 100 3.99 8.94 -16.04
N ILE A 101 3.55 8.38 -14.90
CA ILE A 101 4.25 7.28 -14.22
C ILE A 101 4.38 6.09 -15.15
N TRP A 102 3.27 5.69 -15.78
CA TRP A 102 3.24 4.55 -16.69
C TRP A 102 4.16 4.76 -17.92
N ALA A 103 4.05 5.91 -18.57
CA ALA A 103 4.91 6.26 -19.71
C ALA A 103 6.40 6.31 -19.33
N SER A 104 6.72 6.85 -18.15
CA SER A 104 8.08 6.89 -17.64
C SER A 104 8.65 5.50 -17.39
N LEU A 105 7.85 4.59 -16.80
CA LEU A 105 8.23 3.19 -16.62
C LEU A 105 8.37 2.44 -17.96
N GLN A 106 7.55 2.77 -18.97
CA GLN A 106 7.66 2.19 -20.31
C GLN A 106 8.96 2.60 -21.01
N SER A 107 9.42 3.82 -20.79
CA SER A 107 10.66 4.35 -21.37
C SER A 107 11.93 3.89 -20.65
N ASP A 108 11.82 3.36 -19.43
CA ASP A 108 12.93 2.82 -18.66
C ASP A 108 13.22 1.37 -19.08
N GLY A 109 14.38 1.13 -19.65
CA GLY A 109 14.83 -0.20 -20.10
C GLY A 109 15.35 -1.11 -18.99
N SER A 110 15.27 -0.70 -17.72
CA SER A 110 15.75 -1.50 -16.59
C SER A 110 14.85 -2.71 -16.32
N GLU A 111 15.45 -3.77 -15.79
CA GLU A 111 14.71 -4.96 -15.36
C GLU A 111 13.72 -4.63 -14.26
N TRP A 112 14.09 -3.76 -13.32
CA TRP A 112 13.20 -3.30 -12.25
C TRP A 112 11.93 -2.63 -12.83
N ALA A 113 12.06 -1.71 -13.77
CA ALA A 113 10.91 -1.07 -14.40
C ALA A 113 10.02 -2.05 -15.15
N ALA A 114 10.60 -3.07 -15.79
CA ALA A 114 9.85 -4.14 -16.42
C ALA A 114 9.04 -4.96 -15.41
N GLN A 115 9.64 -5.31 -14.29
CA GLN A 115 8.95 -6.04 -13.19
C GLN A 115 7.82 -5.19 -12.58
N VAL A 116 8.04 -3.90 -12.36
CA VAL A 116 7.01 -2.97 -11.86
C VAL A 116 5.84 -2.89 -12.82
N ARG A 117 6.08 -2.72 -14.13
CA ARG A 117 5.00 -2.74 -15.14
C ARG A 117 4.22 -4.04 -15.15
N GLN A 118 4.90 -5.17 -15.02
CA GLN A 118 4.24 -6.48 -14.96
C GLN A 118 3.31 -6.60 -13.74
N GLN A 119 3.72 -6.09 -12.58
CA GLN A 119 2.88 -6.06 -11.39
C GLN A 119 1.68 -5.15 -11.58
N MET A 120 1.89 -3.93 -12.09
CA MET A 120 0.82 -2.97 -12.35
C MET A 120 -0.21 -3.49 -13.38
N ALA A 121 0.22 -4.24 -14.39
CA ALA A 121 -0.66 -4.77 -15.45
C ALA A 121 -1.76 -5.72 -14.91
N GLY A 122 -1.57 -6.32 -13.74
CA GLY A 122 -2.59 -7.13 -13.08
C GLY A 122 -3.64 -6.35 -12.30
N HIS A 123 -3.41 -5.05 -12.07
CA HIS A 123 -4.26 -4.20 -11.24
C HIS A 123 -5.28 -3.41 -12.07
N SER A 124 -6.37 -2.99 -11.41
CA SER A 124 -7.32 -2.06 -12.02
C SER A 124 -6.68 -0.70 -12.27
N PRO A 125 -6.60 -0.24 -13.53
CA PRO A 125 -6.05 1.08 -13.85
C PRO A 125 -6.76 2.21 -13.11
N LEU A 126 -8.08 2.14 -12.99
CA LEU A 126 -8.86 3.12 -12.25
C LEU A 126 -8.49 3.13 -10.76
N MET A 127 -8.41 1.96 -10.13
CA MET A 127 -8.10 1.90 -8.70
C MET A 127 -6.65 2.27 -8.39
N MET A 128 -5.70 2.05 -9.32
CA MET A 128 -4.36 2.61 -9.22
C MET A 128 -4.38 4.14 -9.19
N GLY A 129 -5.17 4.78 -10.07
CA GLY A 129 -5.36 6.23 -10.08
C GLY A 129 -6.01 6.74 -8.79
N VAL A 130 -7.04 6.07 -8.30
CA VAL A 130 -7.72 6.41 -7.03
C VAL A 130 -6.76 6.28 -5.84
N THR A 131 -5.95 5.22 -5.80
CA THR A 131 -4.96 5.00 -4.74
C THR A 131 -3.87 6.08 -4.76
N LEU A 132 -3.37 6.43 -5.95
CA LEU A 132 -2.39 7.50 -6.13
C LEU A 132 -2.92 8.83 -5.56
N GLU A 133 -4.13 9.21 -5.93
CA GLU A 133 -4.79 10.43 -5.48
C GLU A 133 -5.06 10.40 -3.96
N GLN A 134 -5.53 9.28 -3.41
CA GLN A 134 -5.73 9.08 -1.98
C GLN A 134 -4.46 9.38 -1.16
N ILE A 135 -3.33 8.83 -1.60
CA ILE A 135 -2.05 9.02 -0.89
C ILE A 135 -1.64 10.48 -0.93
N ARG A 136 -1.77 11.12 -2.07
CA ARG A 136 -1.40 12.53 -2.26
C ARG A 136 -2.26 13.46 -1.41
N ARG A 137 -3.57 13.29 -1.41
CA ARG A 137 -4.48 14.06 -0.54
C ARG A 137 -4.16 13.83 0.95
N GLY A 138 -3.87 12.58 1.31
CA GLY A 138 -3.53 12.21 2.67
C GLY A 138 -2.32 12.94 3.24
N ARG A 139 -1.37 13.43 2.41
CA ARG A 139 -0.14 14.11 2.86
C ARG A 139 -0.40 15.33 3.74
N SER A 140 -1.43 16.09 3.44
CA SER A 140 -1.79 17.31 4.17
C SER A 140 -2.93 17.12 5.18
N MET A 141 -3.55 15.93 5.22
CA MET A 141 -4.72 15.69 6.06
C MET A 141 -4.36 15.17 7.45
N PRO A 142 -5.05 15.59 8.51
CA PRO A 142 -5.00 14.92 9.80
C PRO A 142 -5.66 13.53 9.69
N LEU A 143 -5.32 12.64 10.62
CA LEU A 143 -5.80 11.24 10.62
C LEU A 143 -7.32 11.13 10.52
N SER A 144 -8.05 11.99 11.23
CA SER A 144 -9.52 12.01 11.21
C SER A 144 -10.10 12.27 9.82
N ASP A 145 -9.46 13.15 9.05
CA ASP A 145 -9.93 13.52 7.71
C ASP A 145 -9.56 12.44 6.68
N VAL A 146 -8.40 11.80 6.84
CA VAL A 146 -8.06 10.61 6.05
C VAL A 146 -9.11 9.53 6.24
N PHE A 147 -9.54 9.25 7.48
CA PHE A 147 -10.61 8.26 7.72
C PHE A 147 -11.95 8.67 7.11
N ARG A 148 -12.31 9.96 7.12
CA ARG A 148 -13.54 10.43 6.45
C ARG A 148 -13.45 10.22 4.94
N MET A 149 -12.32 10.57 4.34
CA MET A 149 -12.04 10.32 2.93
C MET A 149 -12.11 8.83 2.59
N GLU A 150 -11.41 7.98 3.34
CA GLU A 150 -11.41 6.53 3.14
C GLU A 150 -12.83 5.93 3.27
N ARG A 151 -13.64 6.41 4.20
CA ARG A 151 -15.05 5.99 4.33
C ARG A 151 -15.86 6.32 3.08
N THR A 152 -15.69 7.51 2.52
CA THR A 152 -16.33 7.91 1.26
C THR A 152 -15.88 7.02 0.11
N MET A 153 -14.57 6.82 -0.03
CA MET A 153 -13.99 5.96 -1.06
C MET A 153 -14.50 4.52 -0.98
N VAL A 154 -14.53 3.91 0.22
CA VAL A 154 -15.05 2.55 0.40
C VAL A 154 -16.52 2.45 -0.03
N ARG A 155 -17.34 3.43 0.32
CA ARG A 155 -18.72 3.50 -0.15
C ARG A 155 -18.80 3.51 -1.67
N HIS A 156 -17.97 4.33 -2.33
CA HIS A 156 -17.92 4.46 -3.77
C HIS A 156 -17.36 3.22 -4.47
N CYS A 157 -16.45 2.48 -3.86
CA CYS A 157 -16.00 1.19 -4.37
C CYS A 157 -17.15 0.19 -4.64
N PHE A 158 -18.25 0.31 -3.88
CA PHE A 158 -19.40 -0.60 -4.01
C PHE A 158 -20.64 0.05 -4.64
N GLN A 159 -20.79 1.37 -4.57
CA GLN A 159 -22.03 2.06 -4.91
C GLN A 159 -21.93 2.98 -6.15
N LEU A 160 -20.75 3.48 -6.48
CA LEU A 160 -20.56 4.42 -7.60
C LEU A 160 -20.87 3.75 -8.94
N ARG A 161 -20.51 2.50 -9.08
CA ARG A 161 -20.79 1.68 -10.25
C ARG A 161 -21.45 0.36 -9.80
N SER A 162 -22.53 -0.04 -10.48
CA SER A 162 -23.29 -1.24 -10.08
C SER A 162 -22.75 -2.53 -10.68
N GLY A 163 -22.83 -3.61 -9.91
CA GLY A 163 -22.51 -4.96 -10.36
C GLY A 163 -21.10 -5.08 -10.95
N ALA A 164 -20.98 -5.74 -12.10
CA ALA A 164 -19.70 -5.97 -12.79
C ALA A 164 -19.02 -4.70 -13.32
N ALA A 165 -19.68 -3.55 -13.29
CA ALA A 165 -19.05 -2.26 -13.61
C ALA A 165 -18.22 -1.71 -12.45
N SER A 166 -18.37 -2.24 -11.24
CA SER A 166 -17.53 -1.91 -10.09
C SER A 166 -16.22 -2.71 -10.14
N GLU A 167 -15.10 -2.00 -10.12
CA GLU A 167 -13.76 -2.61 -10.07
C GLU A 167 -13.60 -3.55 -8.86
N THR A 168 -14.17 -3.17 -7.71
CA THR A 168 -14.12 -3.98 -6.49
C THR A 168 -14.91 -5.28 -6.65
N VAL A 169 -16.11 -5.21 -7.21
CA VAL A 169 -16.96 -6.39 -7.44
C VAL A 169 -16.32 -7.31 -8.47
N GLU A 170 -15.77 -6.75 -9.54
CA GLU A 170 -15.06 -7.52 -10.56
C GLU A 170 -13.81 -8.21 -10.01
N GLY A 171 -13.02 -7.51 -9.20
CA GLY A 171 -11.86 -8.11 -8.54
C GLY A 171 -12.24 -9.26 -7.60
N VAL A 172 -13.32 -9.10 -6.84
CA VAL A 172 -13.87 -10.18 -5.99
C VAL A 172 -14.37 -11.34 -6.84
N ARG A 173 -15.07 -11.07 -7.95
CA ARG A 173 -15.51 -12.13 -8.88
C ARG A 173 -14.32 -12.95 -9.37
N ALA A 174 -13.31 -12.29 -9.92
CA ALA A 174 -12.17 -12.95 -10.53
C ALA A 174 -11.33 -13.75 -9.53
N LEU A 175 -11.15 -13.23 -8.31
CA LEU A 175 -10.26 -13.81 -7.30
C LEU A 175 -10.96 -14.84 -6.40
N VAL A 176 -12.21 -14.59 -6.01
CA VAL A 176 -12.88 -15.34 -4.94
C VAL A 176 -14.04 -16.19 -5.45
N VAL A 177 -14.86 -15.64 -6.35
CA VAL A 177 -16.09 -16.31 -6.83
C VAL A 177 -15.75 -17.29 -7.95
N ASP A 178 -15.30 -16.79 -9.09
CA ASP A 178 -15.00 -17.60 -10.27
C ASP A 178 -13.60 -18.22 -10.22
N LYS A 179 -12.68 -17.59 -9.50
CA LYS A 179 -11.28 -17.99 -9.33
C LYS A 179 -10.53 -18.17 -10.65
N ASP A 180 -10.97 -17.43 -11.68
CA ASP A 180 -10.33 -17.44 -12.99
C ASP A 180 -9.06 -16.59 -13.04
N HIS A 181 -8.86 -15.70 -12.06
CA HIS A 181 -7.76 -14.73 -11.96
C HIS A 181 -7.64 -13.85 -13.21
N GLN A 182 -8.75 -13.62 -13.92
CA GLN A 182 -8.83 -12.82 -15.13
C GLN A 182 -9.85 -11.68 -14.95
N PRO A 183 -9.51 -10.64 -14.17
CA PRO A 183 -10.40 -9.51 -13.99
C PRO A 183 -10.55 -8.72 -15.30
N ARG A 184 -11.78 -8.24 -15.55
CA ARG A 184 -12.15 -7.43 -16.69
C ARG A 184 -12.28 -5.99 -16.25
N TRP A 185 -11.14 -5.32 -16.09
CA TRP A 185 -11.11 -3.95 -15.61
C TRP A 185 -11.76 -2.95 -16.58
N ASN A 186 -12.41 -1.93 -16.05
CA ASN A 186 -13.05 -0.87 -16.83
C ASN A 186 -12.78 0.52 -16.24
N PRO A 187 -11.85 1.31 -16.84
CA PRO A 187 -11.12 1.04 -18.09
C PRO A 187 -10.06 -0.05 -17.94
N SER A 188 -9.73 -0.72 -19.05
CA SER A 188 -8.69 -1.76 -19.11
C SER A 188 -7.28 -1.21 -19.22
N GLU A 189 -7.15 0.04 -19.68
CA GLU A 189 -5.86 0.68 -19.98
C GLU A 189 -5.65 1.91 -19.10
N VAL A 190 -4.40 2.13 -18.69
CA VAL A 190 -4.01 3.29 -17.85
C VAL A 190 -4.34 4.60 -18.55
N GLU A 191 -4.10 4.68 -19.85
CA GLU A 191 -4.31 5.86 -20.69
C GLU A 191 -5.79 6.29 -20.77
N SER A 192 -6.70 5.36 -20.51
CA SER A 192 -8.14 5.61 -20.52
C SER A 192 -8.71 6.09 -19.19
N VAL A 193 -7.90 6.13 -18.13
CA VAL A 193 -8.31 6.66 -16.82
C VAL A 193 -8.34 8.19 -16.89
N THR A 194 -9.51 8.78 -16.69
CA THR A 194 -9.64 10.24 -16.67
C THR A 194 -9.62 10.80 -15.25
N PRO A 195 -9.18 12.07 -15.07
CA PRO A 195 -9.26 12.73 -13.76
C PRO A 195 -10.66 12.71 -13.16
N ALA A 196 -11.70 12.90 -13.99
CA ALA A 196 -13.09 12.86 -13.53
C ALA A 196 -13.51 11.48 -12.96
N MET A 197 -13.01 10.38 -13.56
CA MET A 197 -13.26 9.04 -13.02
C MET A 197 -12.65 8.84 -11.63
N VAL A 198 -11.47 9.39 -11.43
CA VAL A 198 -10.75 9.31 -10.13
C VAL A 198 -11.46 10.21 -9.11
N GLU A 199 -11.77 11.47 -9.49
CA GLU A 199 -12.39 12.46 -8.60
C GLU A 199 -13.73 11.97 -8.04
N ALA A 200 -14.53 11.28 -8.83
CA ALA A 200 -15.82 10.73 -8.41
C ALA A 200 -15.74 9.84 -7.15
N PHE A 201 -14.58 9.26 -6.84
CA PHE A 201 -14.41 8.47 -5.62
C PHE A 201 -14.27 9.32 -4.35
N PHE A 202 -13.98 10.62 -4.50
CA PHE A 202 -13.72 11.54 -3.39
C PHE A 202 -14.86 12.54 -3.16
N GLU A 203 -15.83 12.59 -4.04
CA GLU A 203 -17.02 13.43 -3.91
C GLU A 203 -17.87 12.97 -2.71
N ALA A 204 -18.55 13.92 -2.01
CA ALA A 204 -19.30 13.66 -0.79
C ALA A 204 -20.66 12.97 -1.05
#